data_cb5369be72c31eddce3e8ddb775f6a32
#
_entry.id   cb5369be72c31eddce3e8ddb775f6a32
#
_cell.length_a   1.000
_cell.length_b   1.000
_cell.length_c   1.000
_cell.angle_alpha   90.00
_cell.angle_beta   90.00
_cell.angle_gamma   90.00
#
_symmetry.space_group_name_H-M   'P 1'
#
loop_
_entity.id
_entity.type
_entity.pdbx_description
1 polymer ?
#
loop_
_entity_poly.entity_id
_entity_poly.type
_entity_poly.pdbx_seq_one_letter_code
_entity_poly.pdbx_strand_id
1 'polypeptide(L)'
;IEKFPEGNIKIFRHAKNLGKGRALKNAFNYFLTLPNLAEYSGVVTADSDGQHRVEDVIKVAKEMEENPDKLILGCRDFDLEQVPPKSKFGNKITNGAFKLFYGKNISDTQTGLRGFPTAIIKDFLDIAGERFEYETKMLIYCFQKEIEIKEVLIETIYFDDNSETHFNPIIDSIKIYRVTLSPFLKYIASAISSFILDILSFKWILAILIALGNIEGAGIITIST
;
A
#
# COMPACT_ATOMS: atom_id res chain seq x y z
N ILE A 1 -3.72 15.11 27.28
CA ILE A 1 -4.50 16.35 27.06
C ILE A 1 -4.30 17.34 28.17
N GLU A 2 -4.30 16.88 29.45
CA GLU A 2 -4.05 17.79 30.60
C GLU A 2 -2.67 18.49 30.54
N LYS A 3 -1.69 17.90 29.82
CA LYS A 3 -0.36 18.50 29.64
C LYS A 3 -0.28 19.59 28.56
N PHE A 4 -1.30 19.72 27.70
CA PHE A 4 -1.30 20.64 26.55
C PHE A 4 -2.64 21.39 26.48
N PRO A 5 -2.99 22.19 27.49
CA PRO A 5 -4.29 22.85 27.56
C PRO A 5 -4.52 23.91 26.46
N GLU A 6 -3.45 24.43 25.86
CA GLU A 6 -3.49 25.45 24.81
C GLU A 6 -3.42 24.86 23.38
N GLY A 7 -3.26 23.55 23.25
CA GLY A 7 -3.17 22.87 21.96
C GLY A 7 -4.55 22.63 21.34
N ASN A 8 -4.66 22.84 20.04
CA ASN A 8 -5.84 22.44 19.24
C ASN A 8 -5.92 20.91 19.09
N ILE A 9 -6.10 20.21 20.22
CA ILE A 9 -6.15 18.73 20.20
C ILE A 9 -7.61 18.29 20.10
N LYS A 10 -7.91 17.47 19.09
CA LYS A 10 -9.19 16.78 18.94
C LYS A 10 -9.00 15.29 19.04
N ILE A 11 -9.82 14.62 19.83
CA ILE A 11 -9.81 13.19 20.01
C ILE A 11 -11.00 12.58 19.29
N PHE A 12 -10.71 11.68 18.34
CA PHE A 12 -11.71 10.84 17.68
C PHE A 12 -11.60 9.42 18.24
N ARG A 13 -12.64 8.94 18.90
CA ARG A 13 -12.68 7.61 19.48
C ARG A 13 -13.71 6.76 18.76
N HIS A 14 -13.29 5.61 18.27
CA HIS A 14 -14.20 4.58 17.77
C HIS A 14 -14.73 3.73 18.93
N ALA A 15 -15.99 3.33 18.89
CA ALA A 15 -16.61 2.45 19.90
C ALA A 15 -15.95 1.06 19.95
N LYS A 16 -15.34 0.64 18.83
CA LYS A 16 -14.56 -0.60 18.72
C LYS A 16 -13.36 -0.36 17.80
N ASN A 17 -12.36 -1.22 17.86
CA ASN A 17 -11.22 -1.16 16.96
C ASN A 17 -11.66 -1.43 15.51
N LEU A 18 -11.66 -0.39 14.67
CA LEU A 18 -11.98 -0.45 13.24
C LEU A 18 -10.73 -0.58 12.35
N GLY A 19 -9.57 -0.43 12.93
CA GLY A 19 -8.27 -0.50 12.27
C GLY A 19 -7.68 0.87 11.90
N LYS A 20 -6.36 0.86 11.64
CA LYS A 20 -5.57 2.07 11.35
C LYS A 20 -6.08 2.79 10.09
N GLY A 21 -6.38 2.03 9.02
CA GLY A 21 -6.89 2.63 7.78
C GLY A 21 -8.21 3.40 7.97
N ARG A 22 -9.13 2.87 8.80
CA ARG A 22 -10.37 3.60 9.13
C ARG A 22 -10.08 4.87 9.93
N ALA A 23 -9.15 4.82 10.86
CA ALA A 23 -8.76 5.99 11.64
C ALA A 23 -8.18 7.10 10.75
N LEU A 24 -7.30 6.73 9.83
CA LEU A 24 -6.72 7.66 8.86
C LEU A 24 -7.78 8.27 7.94
N LYS A 25 -8.70 7.47 7.38
CA LYS A 25 -9.80 7.98 6.55
C LYS A 25 -10.70 8.96 7.31
N ASN A 26 -11.02 8.67 8.56
CA ASN A 26 -11.82 9.56 9.38
C ASN A 26 -11.08 10.87 9.65
N ALA A 27 -9.76 10.82 9.91
CA ALA A 27 -8.95 12.02 10.08
C ALA A 27 -8.87 12.85 8.78
N PHE A 28 -8.65 12.21 7.63
CA PHE A 28 -8.63 12.88 6.32
C PHE A 28 -10.00 13.51 6.00
N ASN A 29 -11.09 12.76 6.20
CA ASN A 29 -12.43 13.31 5.98
C ASN A 29 -12.71 14.51 6.88
N TYR A 30 -12.34 14.43 8.17
CA TYR A 30 -12.47 15.55 9.07
C TYR A 30 -11.65 16.75 8.61
N PHE A 31 -10.39 16.57 8.23
CA PHE A 31 -9.52 17.63 7.72
C PHE A 31 -10.15 18.34 6.53
N LEU A 32 -10.69 17.58 5.56
CA LEU A 32 -11.34 18.15 4.36
C LEU A 32 -12.64 18.91 4.65
N THR A 33 -13.22 18.76 5.84
CA THR A 33 -14.41 19.51 6.27
C THR A 33 -14.09 20.77 7.07
N LEU A 34 -12.82 21.08 7.27
CA LEU A 34 -12.43 22.29 8.00
C LEU A 34 -12.84 23.56 7.23
N PRO A 35 -13.43 24.57 7.90
CA PRO A 35 -13.93 25.77 7.23
C PRO A 35 -12.80 26.62 6.62
N ASN A 36 -11.59 26.50 7.14
CA ASN A 36 -10.39 27.22 6.68
C ASN A 36 -9.39 26.28 5.97
N LEU A 37 -9.88 25.27 5.25
CA LEU A 37 -9.06 24.26 4.58
C LEU A 37 -7.94 24.86 3.69
N ALA A 38 -8.24 26.00 3.04
CA ALA A 38 -7.28 26.68 2.17
C ALA A 38 -6.04 27.24 2.90
N GLU A 39 -6.07 27.35 4.21
CA GLU A 39 -4.94 27.79 5.03
C GLU A 39 -3.94 26.67 5.34
N TYR A 40 -4.30 25.40 5.05
CA TYR A 40 -3.48 24.24 5.34
C TYR A 40 -2.85 23.65 4.08
N SER A 41 -1.55 23.42 4.13
CA SER A 41 -0.80 22.73 3.06
C SER A 41 -1.15 21.24 2.98
N GLY A 42 -1.54 20.60 4.10
CA GLY A 42 -1.88 19.19 4.15
C GLY A 42 -1.92 18.62 5.57
N VAL A 43 -1.76 17.30 5.64
CA VAL A 43 -1.76 16.51 6.87
C VAL A 43 -0.49 15.67 6.97
N VAL A 44 0.16 15.70 8.14
CA VAL A 44 1.21 14.75 8.48
C VAL A 44 0.64 13.70 9.42
N THR A 45 0.82 12.43 9.09
CA THR A 45 0.49 11.29 9.97
C THR A 45 1.74 10.81 10.69
N ALA A 46 1.59 10.35 11.92
CA ALA A 46 2.63 9.71 12.70
C ALA A 46 2.04 8.63 13.60
N ASP A 47 2.79 7.56 13.85
CA ASP A 47 2.40 6.54 14.82
C ASP A 47 2.57 7.08 16.26
N SER A 48 1.69 6.63 17.17
CA SER A 48 1.67 7.09 18.56
C SER A 48 2.56 6.28 19.49
N ASP A 49 3.43 5.44 18.94
CA ASP A 49 4.34 4.55 19.69
C ASP A 49 5.63 5.24 20.17
N GLY A 50 5.78 6.53 19.87
CA GLY A 50 6.93 7.32 20.29
C GLY A 50 8.19 7.11 19.44
N GLN A 51 8.14 6.34 18.37
CA GLN A 51 9.30 6.07 17.51
C GLN A 51 9.68 7.26 16.61
N HIS A 52 8.76 8.20 16.39
CA HIS A 52 9.00 9.37 15.52
C HIS A 52 9.44 10.57 16.36
N ARG A 53 10.58 11.15 15.99
CA ARG A 53 11.09 12.39 16.59
C ARG A 53 10.29 13.59 16.09
N VAL A 54 10.16 14.60 16.94
CA VAL A 54 9.47 15.84 16.57
C VAL A 54 10.15 16.53 15.38
N GLU A 55 11.48 16.50 15.34
CA GLU A 55 12.29 17.07 14.26
C GLU A 55 11.98 16.42 12.91
N ASP A 56 11.76 15.09 12.89
CA ASP A 56 11.41 14.35 11.68
C ASP A 56 9.98 14.66 11.22
N VAL A 57 9.04 14.82 12.17
CA VAL A 57 7.68 15.26 11.83
C VAL A 57 7.70 16.65 11.18
N ILE A 58 8.47 17.58 11.75
CA ILE A 58 8.64 18.93 11.18
C ILE A 58 9.32 18.87 9.81
N LYS A 59 10.31 18.01 9.63
CA LYS A 59 11.01 17.82 8.37
C LYS A 59 10.06 17.33 7.27
N VAL A 60 9.24 16.32 7.58
CA VAL A 60 8.22 15.80 6.64
C VAL A 60 7.17 16.88 6.32
N ALA A 61 6.77 17.69 7.31
CA ALA A 61 5.83 18.79 7.09
C ALA A 61 6.39 19.84 6.12
N LYS A 62 7.64 20.27 6.31
CA LYS A 62 8.30 21.22 5.41
C LYS A 62 8.43 20.69 3.99
N GLU A 63 8.87 19.44 3.85
CA GLU A 63 8.96 18.80 2.54
C GLU A 63 7.60 18.69 1.85
N MET A 64 6.53 18.48 2.61
CA MET A 64 5.16 18.47 2.07
C MET A 64 4.73 19.86 1.59
N GLU A 65 5.06 20.92 2.32
CA GLU A 65 4.78 22.31 1.90
C GLU A 65 5.50 22.68 0.60
N GLU A 66 6.75 22.21 0.44
CA GLU A 66 7.56 22.47 -0.76
C GLU A 66 7.13 21.59 -1.97
N ASN A 67 6.40 20.51 -1.75
CA ASN A 67 5.98 19.56 -2.77
C ASN A 67 4.47 19.26 -2.69
N PRO A 68 3.61 20.20 -3.08
CA PRO A 68 2.16 20.13 -2.85
C PRO A 68 1.43 19.08 -3.71
N ASP A 69 2.11 18.44 -4.64
CA ASP A 69 1.62 17.41 -5.56
C ASP A 69 2.17 16.01 -5.27
N LYS A 70 3.04 15.85 -4.25
CA LYS A 70 3.73 14.59 -3.95
C LYS A 70 3.32 14.01 -2.60
N LEU A 71 3.26 12.68 -2.53
CA LEU A 71 3.20 12.00 -1.24
C LEU A 71 4.60 12.01 -0.60
N ILE A 72 4.71 12.49 0.63
CA ILE A 72 5.99 12.49 1.37
C ILE A 72 6.04 11.28 2.29
N LEU A 73 7.13 10.51 2.25
CA LEU A 73 7.40 9.39 3.14
C LEU A 73 8.61 9.68 4.01
N GLY A 74 8.45 9.60 5.33
CA GLY A 74 9.58 9.57 6.24
C GLY A 74 10.18 8.17 6.26
N CYS A 75 11.31 7.97 5.59
CA CYS A 75 11.92 6.66 5.41
C CYS A 75 13.05 6.42 6.41
N ARG A 76 13.04 5.26 7.05
CA ARG A 76 14.10 4.80 7.95
C ARG A 76 15.31 4.33 7.16
N ASP A 77 16.50 4.52 7.73
CA ASP A 77 17.71 3.91 7.22
C ASP A 77 17.80 2.45 7.72
N PHE A 78 17.51 1.51 6.84
CA PHE A 78 17.59 0.08 7.17
C PHE A 78 19.00 -0.49 7.16
N ASP A 79 20.02 0.26 6.74
CA ASP A 79 21.42 -0.20 6.75
C ASP A 79 22.07 -0.04 8.12
N LEU A 80 21.47 0.76 9.00
CA LEU A 80 21.95 0.95 10.37
C LEU A 80 21.91 -0.36 11.17
N GLU A 81 22.95 -0.62 11.97
CA GLU A 81 23.10 -1.85 12.79
C GLU A 81 21.97 -2.04 13.81
N GLN A 82 21.44 -0.97 14.36
CA GLN A 82 20.36 -0.97 15.37
C GLN A 82 18.98 -1.38 14.80
N VAL A 83 18.83 -1.51 13.50
CA VAL A 83 17.55 -1.95 12.91
C VAL A 83 17.38 -3.46 13.09
N PRO A 84 16.26 -3.93 13.69
CA PRO A 84 16.02 -5.35 13.90
C PRO A 84 16.07 -6.14 12.59
N PRO A 85 16.74 -7.33 12.55
CA PRO A 85 16.88 -8.13 11.33
C PRO A 85 15.53 -8.51 10.67
N LYS A 86 14.49 -8.73 11.49
CA LYS A 86 13.13 -9.01 11.00
C LYS A 86 12.55 -7.84 10.20
N SER A 87 12.77 -6.61 10.66
CA SER A 87 12.33 -5.40 9.97
C SER A 87 13.07 -5.20 8.65
N LYS A 88 14.41 -5.39 8.65
CA LYS A 88 15.24 -5.38 7.42
C LYS A 88 14.73 -6.39 6.40
N PHE A 89 14.48 -7.63 6.82
CA PHE A 89 14.02 -8.70 5.95
C PHE A 89 12.63 -8.41 5.37
N GLY A 90 11.67 -8.02 6.22
CA GLY A 90 10.30 -7.69 5.79
C GLY A 90 10.28 -6.53 4.78
N ASN A 91 11.05 -5.46 5.05
CA ASN A 91 11.15 -4.33 4.14
C ASN A 91 11.79 -4.73 2.80
N LYS A 92 12.88 -5.53 2.81
CA LYS A 92 13.55 -6.01 1.61
C LYS A 92 12.62 -6.83 0.70
N ILE A 93 11.79 -7.71 1.29
CA ILE A 93 10.83 -8.51 0.51
C ILE A 93 9.75 -7.60 -0.09
N THR A 94 9.20 -6.68 0.70
CA THR A 94 8.17 -5.76 0.22
C THR A 94 8.71 -4.86 -0.89
N ASN A 95 9.91 -4.31 -0.74
CA ASN A 95 10.58 -3.53 -1.77
C ASN A 95 10.81 -4.33 -3.05
N GLY A 96 11.27 -5.59 -2.92
CA GLY A 96 11.42 -6.50 -4.05
C GLY A 96 10.11 -6.71 -4.81
N ALA A 97 9.01 -6.89 -4.09
CA ALA A 97 7.68 -7.00 -4.68
C ALA A 97 7.24 -5.71 -5.40
N PHE A 98 7.44 -4.54 -4.77
CA PHE A 98 7.11 -3.26 -5.42
C PHE A 98 7.95 -3.02 -6.67
N LYS A 99 9.25 -3.33 -6.63
CA LYS A 99 10.14 -3.23 -7.79
C LYS A 99 9.71 -4.17 -8.92
N LEU A 100 9.35 -5.41 -8.58
CA LEU A 100 8.95 -6.43 -9.56
C LEU A 100 7.60 -6.09 -10.22
N PHE A 101 6.59 -5.68 -9.45
CA PHE A 101 5.22 -5.52 -9.93
C PHE A 101 4.90 -4.11 -10.43
N TYR A 102 5.57 -3.10 -9.90
CA TYR A 102 5.29 -1.68 -10.21
C TYR A 102 6.49 -0.96 -10.82
N GLY A 103 7.65 -1.60 -10.92
CA GLY A 103 8.87 -0.99 -11.45
C GLY A 103 9.42 0.14 -10.56
N LYS A 104 8.89 0.29 -9.34
CA LYS A 104 9.23 1.37 -8.41
C LYS A 104 10.00 0.83 -7.21
N ASN A 105 10.96 1.62 -6.73
CA ASN A 105 11.70 1.32 -5.52
C ASN A 105 11.27 2.30 -4.44
N ILE A 106 10.92 1.79 -3.26
CA ILE A 106 10.60 2.58 -2.06
C ILE A 106 11.45 2.06 -0.92
N SER A 107 12.19 2.94 -0.26
CA SER A 107 13.12 2.53 0.79
C SER A 107 12.40 2.01 2.04
N ASP A 108 11.25 2.59 2.38
CA ASP A 108 10.42 2.16 3.51
C ASP A 108 8.93 2.19 3.18
N THR A 109 8.37 1.02 2.89
CA THR A 109 6.94 0.87 2.56
C THR A 109 6.03 0.83 3.78
N GLN A 110 6.59 0.67 4.98
CA GLN A 110 5.85 0.44 6.23
C GLN A 110 5.87 1.62 7.19
N THR A 111 6.50 2.73 6.82
CA THR A 111 6.54 3.93 7.66
C THR A 111 5.15 4.49 7.91
N GLY A 112 4.87 4.87 9.16
CA GLY A 112 3.66 5.61 9.55
C GLY A 112 3.80 7.12 9.45
N LEU A 113 5.05 7.63 9.32
CA LEU A 113 5.30 9.07 9.18
C LEU A 113 5.20 9.46 7.71
N ARG A 114 4.09 10.13 7.35
CA ARG A 114 3.77 10.50 5.97
C ARG A 114 3.18 11.90 5.89
N GLY A 115 3.54 12.66 4.86
CA GLY A 115 2.96 13.94 4.53
C GLY A 115 2.01 13.83 3.34
N PHE A 116 0.78 14.27 3.52
CA PHE A 116 -0.29 14.25 2.52
C PHE A 116 -0.69 15.69 2.17
N PRO A 117 -0.26 16.25 1.05
CA PRO A 117 -0.75 17.55 0.60
C PRO A 117 -2.25 17.57 0.42
N THR A 118 -2.87 18.71 0.71
CA THR A 118 -4.33 18.91 0.59
C THR A 118 -4.87 18.50 -0.78
N ALA A 119 -4.09 18.73 -1.84
CA ALA A 119 -4.47 18.43 -3.22
C ALA A 119 -4.78 16.93 -3.48
N ILE A 120 -4.09 16.02 -2.77
CA ILE A 120 -4.22 14.57 -3.01
C ILE A 120 -5.02 13.82 -1.94
N ILE A 121 -5.31 14.45 -0.79
CA ILE A 121 -5.97 13.75 0.34
C ILE A 121 -7.32 13.14 -0.04
N LYS A 122 -8.12 13.86 -0.84
CA LYS A 122 -9.46 13.41 -1.24
C LYS A 122 -9.42 12.02 -1.91
N ASP A 123 -8.43 11.79 -2.73
CA ASP A 123 -8.30 10.56 -3.48
C ASP A 123 -8.06 9.34 -2.59
N PHE A 124 -7.43 9.53 -1.43
CA PHE A 124 -7.16 8.46 -0.48
C PHE A 124 -8.41 7.99 0.28
N LEU A 125 -9.49 8.76 0.33
CA LEU A 125 -10.73 8.35 1.01
C LEU A 125 -11.39 7.15 0.33
N ASP A 126 -11.29 7.04 -0.99
CA ASP A 126 -11.95 5.99 -1.77
C ASP A 126 -11.15 4.69 -1.84
N ILE A 127 -9.91 4.69 -1.34
CA ILE A 127 -9.07 3.50 -1.33
C ILE A 127 -9.63 2.46 -0.36
N ALA A 128 -9.91 1.25 -0.86
CA ALA A 128 -10.41 0.16 -0.05
C ALA A 128 -9.38 -0.31 0.97
N GLY A 129 -9.81 -0.66 2.18
CA GLY A 129 -8.96 -1.16 3.28
C GLY A 129 -9.19 -0.38 4.56
N GLU A 130 -9.21 -1.09 5.68
CA GLU A 130 -9.55 -0.53 6.98
C GLU A 130 -8.40 -0.68 8.00
N ARG A 131 -7.41 -1.53 7.69
CA ARG A 131 -6.31 -1.87 8.59
C ARG A 131 -4.96 -1.47 7.97
N PHE A 132 -3.90 -2.20 8.27
CA PHE A 132 -2.53 -1.92 7.78
C PHE A 132 -2.40 -2.01 6.25
N GLU A 133 -3.22 -2.84 5.59
CA GLU A 133 -3.23 -2.93 4.12
C GLU A 133 -3.61 -1.62 3.43
N TYR A 134 -4.27 -0.71 4.12
CA TYR A 134 -4.63 0.60 3.59
C TYR A 134 -3.40 1.43 3.24
N GLU A 135 -2.39 1.43 4.10
CA GLU A 135 -1.15 2.18 3.87
C GLU A 135 -0.37 1.66 2.65
N THR A 136 -0.38 0.33 2.45
CA THR A 136 0.21 -0.29 1.25
C THR A 136 -0.58 0.07 -0.01
N LYS A 137 -1.91 0.08 0.08
CA LYS A 137 -2.78 0.44 -1.06
C LYS A 137 -2.65 1.91 -1.45
N MET A 138 -2.37 2.80 -0.51
CA MET A 138 -2.06 4.20 -0.82
C MET A 138 -0.82 4.31 -1.71
N LEU A 139 0.25 3.56 -1.43
CA LEU A 139 1.44 3.53 -2.27
C LEU A 139 1.15 2.98 -3.67
N ILE A 140 0.40 1.88 -3.75
CA ILE A 140 -0.04 1.30 -5.03
C ILE A 140 -0.88 2.30 -5.82
N TYR A 141 -1.79 3.00 -5.16
CA TYR A 141 -2.60 4.04 -5.77
C TYR A 141 -1.75 5.18 -6.35
N CYS A 142 -0.75 5.65 -5.60
CA CYS A 142 0.19 6.65 -6.10
C CYS A 142 0.88 6.19 -7.39
N PHE A 143 1.32 4.93 -7.47
CA PHE A 143 1.93 4.40 -8.69
C PHE A 143 0.95 4.33 -9.86
N GLN A 144 -0.28 3.90 -9.61
CA GLN A 144 -1.31 3.79 -10.65
C GLN A 144 -1.78 5.14 -11.18
N LYS A 145 -1.72 6.17 -10.35
CA LYS A 145 -2.11 7.56 -10.70
C LYS A 145 -0.92 8.46 -11.03
N GLU A 146 0.28 7.89 -11.08
CA GLU A 146 1.51 8.62 -11.34
C GLU A 146 1.79 9.76 -10.36
N ILE A 147 1.21 9.67 -9.15
CA ILE A 147 1.53 10.58 -8.04
C ILE A 147 2.96 10.28 -7.58
N GLU A 148 3.81 11.28 -7.65
CA GLU A 148 5.19 11.13 -7.21
C GLU A 148 5.28 10.92 -5.71
N ILE A 149 6.18 10.03 -5.29
CA ILE A 149 6.50 9.78 -3.88
C ILE A 149 7.88 10.35 -3.61
N LYS A 150 7.98 11.27 -2.66
CA LYS A 150 9.26 11.82 -2.19
C LYS A 150 9.64 11.21 -0.86
N GLU A 151 10.81 10.60 -0.81
CA GLU A 151 11.37 10.00 0.40
C GLU A 151 12.21 11.01 1.17
N VAL A 152 12.03 11.06 2.48
CA VAL A 152 12.75 11.90 3.42
C VAL A 152 13.38 11.01 4.47
N LEU A 153 14.69 11.01 4.57
CA LEU A 153 15.39 10.21 5.58
C LEU A 153 15.08 10.73 6.96
N ILE A 154 14.65 9.82 7.85
CA ILE A 154 14.30 10.10 9.24
C ILE A 154 15.12 9.23 10.19
N GLU A 155 15.28 9.72 11.43
CA GLU A 155 15.84 8.95 12.52
C GLU A 155 14.72 8.29 13.32
N THR A 156 14.83 6.98 13.56
CA THR A 156 13.84 6.24 14.34
C THR A 156 14.42 5.89 15.71
N ILE A 157 13.64 6.15 16.75
CA ILE A 157 13.99 5.73 18.09
C ILE A 157 13.57 4.26 18.25
N TYR A 158 14.55 3.39 18.47
CA TYR A 158 14.29 1.99 18.81
C TYR A 158 14.32 1.84 20.33
N PHE A 159 13.19 1.46 20.91
CA PHE A 159 13.14 1.10 22.31
C PHE A 159 13.51 -0.37 22.46
N ASP A 160 14.29 -0.74 23.45
CA ASP A 160 14.81 -2.11 23.67
C ASP A 160 13.72 -3.16 23.88
N ASP A 161 12.50 -2.74 24.13
CA ASP A 161 11.35 -3.62 24.34
C ASP A 161 10.27 -3.37 23.30
N ASN A 162 10.46 -3.90 22.08
CA ASN A 162 9.45 -3.90 21.00
C ASN A 162 8.21 -4.78 21.33
N SER A 163 7.85 -4.93 22.62
CA SER A 163 6.77 -5.79 23.09
C SER A 163 5.36 -5.27 22.79
N GLU A 164 5.20 -4.02 22.34
CA GLU A 164 3.88 -3.40 22.12
C GLU A 164 3.47 -3.28 20.63
N THR A 165 4.13 -3.95 19.72
CA THR A 165 3.65 -3.93 18.33
C THR A 165 2.42 -4.80 18.18
N HIS A 166 1.25 -4.19 17.99
CA HIS A 166 0.01 -4.85 17.60
C HIS A 166 0.06 -5.45 16.18
N PHE A 167 1.23 -5.41 15.55
CA PHE A 167 1.50 -6.00 14.23
C PHE A 167 1.81 -7.49 14.38
N ASN A 168 0.96 -8.34 13.82
CA ASN A 168 1.25 -9.77 13.72
C ASN A 168 2.10 -10.01 12.45
N PRO A 169 3.41 -10.36 12.59
CA PRO A 169 4.33 -10.42 11.45
C PRO A 169 3.86 -11.38 10.36
N ILE A 170 3.18 -12.47 10.71
CA ILE A 170 2.72 -13.48 9.77
C ILE A 170 1.41 -13.06 9.12
N ILE A 171 0.38 -12.77 9.94
CA ILE A 171 -0.97 -12.50 9.44
C ILE A 171 -1.03 -11.20 8.65
N ASP A 172 -0.38 -10.15 9.13
CA ASP A 172 -0.42 -8.85 8.47
C ASP A 172 0.50 -8.81 7.25
N SER A 173 1.63 -9.54 7.26
CA SER A 173 2.42 -9.75 6.05
C SER A 173 1.63 -10.49 4.97
N ILE A 174 0.90 -11.57 5.30
CA ILE A 174 0.05 -12.28 4.33
C ILE A 174 -1.00 -11.34 3.72
N LYS A 175 -1.61 -10.46 4.51
CA LYS A 175 -2.58 -9.48 4.00
C LYS A 175 -1.91 -8.48 3.05
N ILE A 176 -0.73 -7.97 3.39
CA ILE A 176 0.04 -7.06 2.56
C ILE A 176 0.40 -7.75 1.23
N TYR A 177 0.95 -8.98 1.28
CA TYR A 177 1.30 -9.73 0.08
C TYR A 177 0.07 -10.06 -0.77
N ARG A 178 -1.04 -10.45 -0.16
CA ARG A 178 -2.29 -10.68 -0.88
C ARG A 178 -2.75 -9.45 -1.65
N VAL A 179 -2.61 -8.27 -1.07
CA VAL A 179 -2.95 -6.99 -1.72
C VAL A 179 -1.98 -6.70 -2.87
N THR A 180 -0.68 -6.80 -2.60
CA THR A 180 0.38 -6.50 -3.57
C THR A 180 0.36 -7.47 -4.75
N LEU A 181 0.10 -8.76 -4.52
CA LEU A 181 0.07 -9.80 -5.54
C LEU A 181 -1.29 -9.95 -6.23
N SER A 182 -2.37 -9.40 -5.66
CA SER A 182 -3.73 -9.57 -6.20
C SER A 182 -3.88 -9.20 -7.68
N PRO A 183 -3.33 -8.09 -8.19
CA PRO A 183 -3.42 -7.77 -9.61
C PRO A 183 -2.73 -8.83 -10.50
N PHE A 184 -1.57 -9.31 -10.07
CA PHE A 184 -0.80 -10.33 -10.79
C PHE A 184 -1.51 -11.68 -10.79
N LEU A 185 -2.06 -12.11 -9.65
CA LEU A 185 -2.84 -13.35 -9.57
C LEU A 185 -4.10 -13.31 -10.43
N LYS A 186 -4.77 -12.17 -10.50
CA LYS A 186 -5.91 -11.96 -11.41
C LYS A 186 -5.50 -12.08 -12.88
N TYR A 187 -4.36 -11.51 -13.25
CA TYR A 187 -3.82 -11.61 -14.59
C TYR A 187 -3.50 -13.07 -14.97
N ILE A 188 -2.81 -13.80 -14.08
CA ILE A 188 -2.54 -15.23 -14.30
C ILE A 188 -3.83 -16.02 -14.43
N ALA A 189 -4.79 -15.81 -13.54
CA ALA A 189 -6.08 -16.50 -13.59
C ALA A 189 -6.82 -16.21 -14.91
N SER A 190 -6.80 -14.97 -15.39
CA SER A 190 -7.37 -14.59 -16.68
C SER A 190 -6.67 -15.29 -17.85
N ALA A 191 -5.34 -15.32 -17.86
CA ALA A 191 -4.55 -15.98 -18.90
C ALA A 191 -4.82 -17.50 -18.95
N ILE A 192 -4.86 -18.15 -17.78
CA ILE A 192 -5.21 -19.58 -17.70
C ILE A 192 -6.64 -19.83 -18.18
N SER A 193 -7.59 -18.99 -17.78
CA SER A 193 -8.99 -19.11 -18.21
C SER A 193 -9.13 -18.97 -19.72
N SER A 194 -8.44 -17.99 -20.33
CA SER A 194 -8.42 -17.82 -21.79
C SER A 194 -7.83 -19.04 -22.47
N PHE A 195 -6.71 -19.56 -21.99
CA PHE A 195 -6.08 -20.76 -22.56
C PHE A 195 -7.01 -21.99 -22.51
N ILE A 196 -7.71 -22.19 -21.39
CA ILE A 196 -8.71 -23.28 -21.26
C ILE A 196 -9.85 -23.09 -22.27
N LEU A 197 -10.38 -21.86 -22.39
CA LEU A 197 -11.44 -21.55 -23.34
C LEU A 197 -10.99 -21.79 -24.80
N ASP A 198 -9.76 -21.43 -25.15
CA ASP A 198 -9.21 -21.68 -26.48
C ASP A 198 -9.13 -23.17 -26.79
N ILE A 199 -8.68 -24.00 -25.86
CA ILE A 199 -8.65 -25.46 -26.03
C ILE A 199 -10.06 -26.03 -26.18
N LEU A 200 -11.00 -25.58 -25.36
CA LEU A 200 -12.38 -26.07 -25.42
C LEU A 200 -13.07 -25.66 -26.71
N SER A 201 -12.90 -24.41 -27.15
CA SER A 201 -13.46 -23.91 -28.40
C SER A 201 -12.85 -24.63 -29.62
N PHE A 202 -11.54 -24.86 -29.61
CA PHE A 202 -10.86 -25.62 -30.64
C PHE A 202 -11.42 -27.06 -30.76
N LYS A 203 -11.54 -27.77 -29.62
CA LYS A 203 -12.11 -29.12 -29.58
C LYS A 203 -13.57 -29.15 -30.08
N TRP A 204 -14.35 -28.14 -29.70
CA TRP A 204 -15.74 -28.02 -30.10
C TRP A 204 -15.87 -27.76 -31.62
N ILE A 205 -15.09 -26.85 -32.19
CA ILE A 205 -15.03 -26.58 -33.63
C ILE A 205 -14.57 -27.82 -34.37
N LEU A 206 -13.54 -28.53 -33.90
CA LEU A 206 -13.08 -29.76 -34.51
C LEU A 206 -14.15 -30.84 -34.52
N ALA A 207 -14.88 -31.02 -33.41
CA ALA A 207 -15.99 -31.97 -33.34
C ALA A 207 -17.12 -31.64 -34.35
N ILE A 208 -17.47 -30.37 -34.52
CA ILE A 208 -18.44 -29.92 -35.52
C ILE A 208 -17.95 -30.21 -36.92
N LEU A 209 -16.69 -29.90 -37.25
CA LEU A 209 -16.11 -30.16 -38.59
C LEU A 209 -16.08 -31.64 -38.91
N ILE A 210 -15.75 -32.50 -37.94
CA ILE A 210 -15.82 -33.95 -38.08
C ILE A 210 -17.28 -34.41 -38.33
N ALA A 211 -18.23 -33.91 -37.55
CA ALA A 211 -19.65 -34.25 -37.69
C ALA A 211 -20.26 -33.80 -39.02
N LEU A 212 -19.79 -32.70 -39.61
CA LEU A 212 -20.23 -32.20 -40.90
C LEU A 212 -19.54 -32.90 -42.10
N GLY A 213 -18.67 -33.91 -41.84
CA GLY A 213 -18.02 -34.69 -42.91
C GLY A 213 -16.99 -33.94 -43.75
N ASN A 214 -16.56 -32.76 -43.31
CA ASN A 214 -15.64 -31.92 -44.08
C ASN A 214 -14.15 -32.26 -43.89
N ILE A 215 -13.81 -33.31 -43.13
CA ILE A 215 -12.43 -33.75 -42.92
C ILE A 215 -12.35 -35.28 -43.06
N GLU A 216 -12.43 -35.79 -44.25
CA GLU A 216 -11.86 -37.10 -44.60
C GLU A 216 -10.32 -36.89 -44.76
N GLY A 217 -9.53 -37.25 -43.76
CA GLY A 217 -8.09 -37.35 -43.92
C GLY A 217 -7.20 -36.44 -43.09
N ALA A 218 -7.70 -35.66 -42.16
CA ALA A 218 -6.83 -34.96 -41.21
C ALA A 218 -6.30 -35.96 -40.16
N GLY A 219 -5.07 -36.41 -40.37
CA GLY A 219 -4.38 -37.28 -39.41
C GLY A 219 -4.40 -36.67 -38.01
N ILE A 220 -4.84 -37.45 -37.03
CA ILE A 220 -4.86 -37.08 -35.62
C ILE A 220 -3.41 -36.86 -35.18
N ILE A 221 -3.00 -35.63 -34.98
CA ILE A 221 -1.76 -35.32 -34.28
C ILE A 221 -2.00 -35.65 -32.80
N THR A 222 -1.65 -36.86 -32.42
CA THR A 222 -1.53 -37.26 -30.99
C THR A 222 -0.32 -36.55 -30.44
N ILE A 223 -0.55 -35.52 -29.64
CA ILE A 223 0.49 -34.97 -28.74
C ILE A 223 0.59 -35.98 -27.60
N SER A 224 1.58 -36.86 -27.71
CA SER A 224 2.01 -37.73 -26.60
C SER A 224 2.71 -36.84 -25.58
N THR A 225 2.22 -36.85 -24.35
CA THR A 225 2.84 -36.27 -23.14
C THR A 225 4.15 -36.98 -22.79
#